data_d52cf1f62ce35e3fd572eba0b3a0b25c
#
_entry.id   d52cf1f62ce35e3fd572eba0b3a0b25c
#
_cell.length_a   1.000
_cell.length_b   1.000
_cell.length_c   1.000
_cell.angle_alpha   90.00
_cell.angle_beta   90.00
_cell.angle_gamma   90.00
#
_symmetry.space_group_name_H-M   'P 1'
#
loop_
_entity.id
_entity.type
_entity.pdbx_description
1 polymer ?
#
loop_
_entity_poly.entity_id
_entity_poly.type
_entity_poly.pdbx_seq_one_letter_code
_entity_poly.pdbx_strand_id
1 'polypeptide(L)'
;MAFCVSVRTEKCFSNLLSYHFDAFYLIVKLEREELLGLIELRMGNSEHPKKRVAFLLIDGLGDVSLPRFGYQTPMQAAKIPNLDAIASAGVNGLMDPVEVGLGCGSDTAHLSLLGYNPRVYYRGRGAFESMGAGLAMSPGDIAFKSNFATLDEATGIVISRRADRHFEEEGPILCAALDGMKLPSFPEYEVRVRYATEHRCGVVVKGPKLSGNISGTDPLKDNRLLLQAQPLDDTEEAKHTAAVVNELSKEISRILIAHPLNAKRAAEGKSIANVVLLRGCGIRIEVPQFEKIHGLSPCMVAPTKIIAGLGLSLGIDILEAPGATGDYRTILTSKAIAIANALSAPLQSCPNIFVPGEDEHKPGRSDGYDFGFLHIKAIDDAGHDKASVFKVKGLEAVDRAIGQLAKLLWPAESSGEFQFFICVTGDHSTPVEYGDHSFEPVPFALCSLKDFAGAVGGEAVLLETSLDPFPLPTIKAGEDLAIDVGVEGGERSKAFSGDCVNEFSEIAAVRGCLGRFPGSEMMGIIKTYLNIKT
;
A
#
# COMPACT_ATOMS: atom_id res chain seq x y z
N MET A 1 54.41 21.14 61.29
CA MET A 1 52.97 20.85 61.28
C MET A 1 52.37 20.91 59.88
N ALA A 2 53.07 20.47 58.85
CA ALA A 2 52.58 20.57 57.45
C ALA A 2 52.61 19.22 56.68
N PHE A 3 52.91 18.12 57.36
CA PHE A 3 53.03 16.80 56.70
C PHE A 3 51.94 15.79 57.07
N CYS A 4 50.96 16.16 57.91
CA CYS A 4 49.93 15.25 58.39
C CYS A 4 48.53 15.50 57.79
N VAL A 5 48.34 16.54 56.95
CA VAL A 5 47.04 16.86 56.33
C VAL A 5 46.90 16.29 54.90
N SER A 6 48.05 16.04 54.23
CA SER A 6 48.05 15.55 52.83
C SER A 6 47.66 14.06 52.68
N VAL A 7 47.94 13.21 53.66
CA VAL A 7 47.69 11.75 53.57
C VAL A 7 46.22 11.38 53.91
N ARG A 8 45.47 12.26 54.59
CA ARG A 8 44.05 11.99 54.89
C ARG A 8 43.09 12.36 53.74
N THR A 9 43.46 13.31 52.91
CA THR A 9 42.62 13.73 51.77
C THR A 9 42.71 12.76 50.59
N GLU A 10 43.86 12.15 50.33
CA GLU A 10 43.97 11.15 49.24
C GLU A 10 43.28 9.84 49.54
N LYS A 11 43.24 9.38 50.83
CA LYS A 11 42.49 8.20 51.20
C LYS A 11 40.95 8.43 51.22
N CYS A 12 40.47 9.64 51.45
CA CYS A 12 39.08 9.96 51.34
C CYS A 12 38.61 10.04 49.86
N PHE A 13 39.44 10.59 48.99
CA PHE A 13 39.09 10.67 47.55
C PHE A 13 39.13 9.30 46.85
N SER A 14 40.11 8.45 47.16
CA SER A 14 40.16 7.09 46.62
C SER A 14 39.02 6.20 47.11
N ASN A 15 38.56 6.36 48.32
CA ASN A 15 37.38 5.64 48.85
C ASN A 15 36.07 6.17 48.22
N LEU A 16 35.91 7.49 47.99
CA LEU A 16 34.72 8.03 47.31
C LEU A 16 34.64 7.58 45.85
N LEU A 17 35.74 7.55 45.11
CA LEU A 17 35.81 7.05 43.74
C LEU A 17 35.50 5.54 43.68
N SER A 18 36.02 4.74 44.61
CA SER A 18 35.70 3.32 44.69
C SER A 18 34.21 3.08 44.99
N TYR A 19 33.61 3.83 45.93
CA TYR A 19 32.17 3.71 46.20
C TYR A 19 31.29 4.12 45.02
N HIS A 20 31.69 5.12 44.23
CA HIS A 20 30.95 5.49 43.02
C HIS A 20 31.13 4.48 41.88
N PHE A 21 32.29 3.87 41.72
CA PHE A 21 32.51 2.81 40.75
C PHE A 21 31.74 1.52 41.10
N ASP A 22 31.73 1.14 42.39
CA ASP A 22 31.02 -0.02 42.87
C ASP A 22 29.50 0.17 42.79
N ALA A 23 28.98 1.38 43.09
CA ALA A 23 27.59 1.72 42.93
C ALA A 23 27.16 1.75 41.45
N PHE A 24 28.00 2.31 40.57
CA PHE A 24 27.73 2.32 39.11
C PHE A 24 27.77 0.90 38.54
N TYR A 25 28.73 0.08 38.94
CA TYR A 25 28.83 -1.32 38.55
C TYR A 25 27.64 -2.15 39.04
N LEU A 26 27.15 -1.87 40.24
CA LEU A 26 25.96 -2.53 40.84
C LEU A 26 24.68 -2.13 40.10
N ILE A 27 24.53 -0.85 39.73
CA ILE A 27 23.38 -0.35 38.94
C ILE A 27 23.37 -0.99 37.55
N VAL A 28 24.50 -0.98 36.85
CA VAL A 28 24.61 -1.60 35.52
C VAL A 28 24.38 -3.11 35.59
N LYS A 29 24.81 -3.77 36.66
CA LYS A 29 24.56 -5.19 36.89
C LYS A 29 23.10 -5.49 37.18
N LEU A 30 22.43 -4.66 38.01
CA LEU A 30 21.00 -4.79 38.31
C LEU A 30 20.14 -4.53 37.08
N GLU A 31 20.42 -3.49 36.30
CA GLU A 31 19.71 -3.22 35.04
C GLU A 31 19.90 -4.36 34.02
N ARG A 32 21.11 -4.97 33.99
CA ARG A 32 21.38 -6.13 33.13
C ARG A 32 20.68 -7.40 33.62
N GLU A 33 20.59 -7.65 34.92
CA GLU A 33 19.86 -8.78 35.49
C GLU A 33 18.33 -8.59 35.38
N GLU A 34 17.80 -7.37 35.53
CA GLU A 34 16.41 -7.05 35.21
C GLU A 34 16.10 -7.20 33.72
N LEU A 35 17.01 -6.74 32.85
CA LEU A 35 16.86 -6.90 31.41
C LEU A 35 16.92 -8.37 31.00
N LEU A 36 17.83 -9.16 31.59
CA LEU A 36 17.91 -10.61 31.37
C LEU A 36 16.69 -11.32 31.95
N GLY A 37 16.20 -10.93 33.11
CA GLY A 37 14.96 -11.46 33.69
C GLY A 37 13.71 -11.10 32.87
N LEU A 38 13.66 -9.91 32.26
CA LEU A 38 12.62 -9.51 31.32
C LEU A 38 12.72 -10.27 29.99
N ILE A 39 13.94 -10.56 29.54
CA ILE A 39 14.19 -11.39 28.36
C ILE A 39 13.79 -12.85 28.67
N GLU A 40 14.16 -13.40 29.82
CA GLU A 40 13.77 -14.76 30.22
C GLU A 40 12.24 -14.89 30.49
N LEU A 41 11.60 -13.86 31.06
CA LEU A 41 10.14 -13.80 31.21
C LEU A 41 9.42 -13.68 29.85
N ARG A 42 10.02 -13.02 28.86
CA ARG A 42 9.51 -12.96 27.48
C ARG A 42 9.81 -14.25 26.68
N MET A 43 10.93 -14.91 26.96
CA MET A 43 11.28 -16.20 26.33
C MET A 43 10.57 -17.40 26.98
N GLY A 44 9.87 -17.21 28.11
CA GLY A 44 9.09 -18.25 28.76
C GLY A 44 7.70 -18.41 28.16
N ASN A 45 7.54 -19.42 27.29
CA ASN A 45 6.31 -20.07 26.84
C ASN A 45 5.84 -19.90 25.39
N SER A 46 6.75 -19.92 24.39
CA SER A 46 6.30 -20.49 23.13
C SER A 46 7.28 -21.59 22.69
N GLU A 47 6.86 -22.83 22.74
CA GLU A 47 7.61 -23.97 22.22
C GLU A 47 7.90 -23.86 20.71
N HIS A 48 7.36 -22.83 20.03
CA HIS A 48 7.51 -22.60 18.60
C HIS A 48 7.67 -21.09 18.29
N PRO A 49 8.54 -20.71 17.32
CA PRO A 49 8.71 -19.32 16.91
C PRO A 49 7.40 -18.73 16.38
N LYS A 50 7.18 -17.43 16.66
CA LYS A 50 6.00 -16.73 16.16
C LYS A 50 6.09 -16.58 14.65
N LYS A 51 5.07 -17.05 13.92
CA LYS A 51 5.04 -17.04 12.45
C LYS A 51 4.54 -15.69 11.93
N ARG A 52 5.25 -15.10 10.97
CA ARG A 52 4.92 -13.81 10.38
C ARG A 52 5.11 -13.83 8.86
N VAL A 53 4.27 -13.10 8.14
CA VAL A 53 4.23 -13.09 6.67
C VAL A 53 4.58 -11.71 6.15
N ALA A 54 5.58 -11.63 5.28
CA ALA A 54 5.81 -10.51 4.38
C ALA A 54 5.10 -10.79 3.05
N PHE A 55 3.98 -10.14 2.82
CA PHE A 55 3.20 -10.24 1.60
C PHE A 55 3.53 -9.09 0.66
N LEU A 56 4.12 -9.38 -0.48
CA LEU A 56 4.49 -8.42 -1.50
C LEU A 56 3.51 -8.50 -2.66
N LEU A 57 2.81 -7.42 -2.90
CA LEU A 57 1.91 -7.30 -4.03
C LEU A 57 2.49 -6.33 -5.05
N ILE A 58 2.77 -6.86 -6.23
CA ILE A 58 3.27 -6.12 -7.39
C ILE A 58 2.06 -5.83 -8.29
N ASP A 59 1.54 -4.62 -8.20
CA ASP A 59 0.36 -4.17 -8.94
C ASP A 59 0.61 -4.25 -10.46
N GLY A 60 -0.32 -4.82 -11.21
CA GLY A 60 -0.22 -5.01 -12.65
C GLY A 60 0.90 -5.96 -13.08
N LEU A 61 1.28 -6.92 -12.23
CA LEU A 61 2.42 -7.81 -12.41
C LEU A 61 2.40 -8.58 -13.73
N GLY A 62 1.27 -9.22 -14.03
CA GLY A 62 1.15 -10.10 -15.19
C GLY A 62 1.26 -9.38 -16.54
N ASP A 63 1.74 -10.10 -17.53
CA ASP A 63 1.88 -9.62 -18.91
C ASP A 63 1.80 -10.80 -19.88
N VAL A 64 1.89 -10.51 -21.18
CA VAL A 64 1.93 -11.48 -22.27
C VAL A 64 3.31 -11.54 -22.91
N SER A 65 3.55 -12.60 -23.69
CA SER A 65 4.81 -12.76 -24.42
C SER A 65 4.94 -11.70 -25.53
N LEU A 66 6.08 -11.01 -25.57
CA LEU A 66 6.33 -9.90 -26.47
C LEU A 66 7.34 -10.26 -27.57
N PRO A 67 7.04 -10.03 -28.85
CA PRO A 67 7.97 -10.29 -29.95
C PRO A 67 9.32 -9.58 -29.78
N ARG A 68 9.32 -8.35 -29.26
CA ARG A 68 10.53 -7.56 -28.98
C ARG A 68 11.46 -8.17 -27.92
N PHE A 69 10.97 -9.06 -27.07
CA PHE A 69 11.73 -9.81 -26.08
C PHE A 69 11.95 -11.27 -26.49
N GLY A 70 11.89 -11.56 -27.78
CA GLY A 70 12.03 -12.94 -28.27
C GLY A 70 10.88 -13.86 -27.84
N TYR A 71 9.66 -13.31 -27.73
CA TYR A 71 8.45 -13.98 -27.23
C TYR A 71 8.51 -14.38 -25.76
N GLN A 72 9.32 -13.70 -24.97
CA GLN A 72 9.29 -13.77 -23.50
C GLN A 72 8.31 -12.73 -22.94
N THR A 73 7.78 -12.98 -21.74
CA THR A 73 7.08 -11.96 -20.97
C THR A 73 8.10 -10.97 -20.39
N PRO A 74 7.70 -9.75 -19.97
CA PRO A 74 8.60 -8.84 -19.25
C PRO A 74 9.26 -9.47 -18.04
N MET A 75 8.55 -10.38 -17.35
CA MET A 75 9.07 -11.09 -16.18
C MET A 75 10.15 -12.11 -16.57
N GLN A 76 9.95 -12.84 -17.66
CA GLN A 76 10.97 -13.77 -18.19
C GLN A 76 12.21 -13.03 -18.72
N ALA A 77 12.04 -11.82 -19.27
CA ALA A 77 13.13 -11.00 -19.79
C ALA A 77 13.92 -10.27 -18.67
N ALA A 78 13.35 -10.13 -17.49
CA ALA A 78 13.97 -9.45 -16.34
C ALA A 78 14.98 -10.35 -15.62
N LYS A 79 16.04 -9.75 -15.05
CA LYS A 79 16.98 -10.43 -14.16
C LYS A 79 16.45 -10.32 -12.72
N ILE A 80 15.79 -11.38 -12.26
CA ILE A 80 15.02 -11.42 -11.01
C ILE A 80 15.42 -12.58 -10.09
N PRO A 81 16.70 -12.70 -9.70
CA PRO A 81 17.20 -13.86 -8.97
C PRO A 81 16.56 -14.07 -7.60
N ASN A 82 16.08 -13.01 -6.92
CA ASN A 82 15.39 -13.15 -5.64
C ASN A 82 13.96 -13.70 -5.83
N LEU A 83 13.24 -13.25 -6.85
CA LEU A 83 11.94 -13.81 -7.20
C LEU A 83 12.06 -15.27 -7.63
N ASP A 84 13.08 -15.60 -8.43
CA ASP A 84 13.39 -16.99 -8.81
C ASP A 84 13.75 -17.84 -7.58
N ALA A 85 14.46 -17.27 -6.61
CA ALA A 85 14.75 -17.96 -5.35
C ALA A 85 13.49 -18.25 -4.54
N ILE A 86 12.52 -17.31 -4.48
CA ILE A 86 11.21 -17.56 -3.83
C ILE A 86 10.49 -18.71 -4.54
N ALA A 87 10.45 -18.68 -5.87
CA ALA A 87 9.80 -19.74 -6.65
C ALA A 87 10.45 -21.10 -6.43
N SER A 88 11.78 -21.19 -6.49
CA SER A 88 12.52 -22.45 -6.34
C SER A 88 12.50 -23.01 -4.92
N ALA A 89 12.35 -22.16 -3.91
CA ALA A 89 12.29 -22.54 -2.50
C ALA A 89 10.88 -22.84 -1.99
N GLY A 90 9.85 -22.50 -2.75
CA GLY A 90 8.49 -22.45 -2.26
C GLY A 90 7.48 -23.27 -3.04
N VAL A 91 6.22 -22.91 -2.85
CA VAL A 91 5.07 -23.43 -3.59
C VAL A 91 4.57 -22.37 -4.56
N ASN A 92 4.22 -22.79 -5.77
CA ASN A 92 3.86 -21.90 -6.86
C ASN A 92 2.50 -22.25 -7.47
N GLY A 93 1.89 -21.27 -8.15
CA GLY A 93 0.68 -21.45 -8.93
C GLY A 93 0.31 -20.25 -9.75
N LEU A 94 -0.73 -20.36 -10.55
CA LEU A 94 -1.36 -19.27 -11.26
C LEU A 94 -2.64 -18.86 -10.54
N MET A 95 -2.78 -17.56 -10.27
CA MET A 95 -3.93 -17.02 -9.57
C MET A 95 -4.81 -16.19 -10.50
N ASP A 96 -6.11 -16.48 -10.52
CA ASP A 96 -7.13 -15.58 -11.06
C ASP A 96 -7.56 -14.62 -9.95
N PRO A 97 -7.22 -13.33 -10.01
CA PRO A 97 -7.38 -12.45 -8.84
C PRO A 97 -8.80 -12.33 -8.31
N VAL A 98 -9.81 -12.36 -9.18
CA VAL A 98 -11.24 -12.38 -8.82
C VAL A 98 -11.91 -13.63 -9.36
N GLU A 99 -12.15 -13.68 -10.67
CA GLU A 99 -12.77 -14.81 -11.37
C GLU A 99 -12.02 -15.12 -12.67
N VAL A 100 -12.04 -16.37 -13.07
CA VAL A 100 -11.40 -16.83 -14.33
C VAL A 100 -11.96 -16.04 -15.53
N GLY A 101 -11.06 -15.45 -16.31
CA GLY A 101 -11.41 -14.70 -17.51
C GLY A 101 -12.05 -13.32 -17.26
N LEU A 102 -12.01 -12.83 -16.03
CA LEU A 102 -12.52 -11.50 -15.66
C LEU A 102 -11.35 -10.53 -15.43
N GLY A 103 -11.24 -9.49 -16.27
CA GLY A 103 -10.40 -8.34 -15.97
C GLY A 103 -10.95 -7.56 -14.77
N CYS A 104 -10.10 -7.17 -13.85
CA CYS A 104 -10.50 -6.51 -12.61
C CYS A 104 -9.68 -5.26 -12.31
N GLY A 105 -10.21 -4.38 -11.48
CA GLY A 105 -9.46 -3.25 -10.92
C GLY A 105 -8.75 -3.66 -9.64
N SER A 106 -7.72 -2.89 -9.26
CA SER A 106 -6.94 -3.16 -8.04
C SER A 106 -7.83 -3.22 -6.79
N ASP A 107 -8.88 -2.39 -6.71
CA ASP A 107 -9.82 -2.37 -5.57
C ASP A 107 -10.57 -3.69 -5.38
N THR A 108 -11.10 -4.26 -6.45
CA THR A 108 -11.83 -5.55 -6.40
C THR A 108 -10.87 -6.72 -6.22
N ALA A 109 -9.71 -6.67 -6.87
CA ALA A 109 -8.68 -7.68 -6.72
C ALA A 109 -8.16 -7.75 -5.27
N HIS A 110 -7.78 -6.61 -4.67
CA HIS A 110 -7.30 -6.58 -3.30
C HIS A 110 -8.33 -7.12 -2.30
N LEU A 111 -9.63 -6.80 -2.46
CA LEU A 111 -10.67 -7.41 -1.63
C LEU A 111 -10.65 -8.94 -1.75
N SER A 112 -10.62 -9.47 -2.99
CA SER A 112 -10.60 -10.91 -3.23
C SER A 112 -9.38 -11.57 -2.60
N LEU A 113 -8.18 -11.05 -2.85
CA LEU A 113 -6.93 -11.60 -2.33
C LEU A 113 -6.89 -11.61 -0.79
N LEU A 114 -7.47 -10.59 -0.17
CA LEU A 114 -7.56 -10.50 1.29
C LEU A 114 -8.72 -11.31 1.89
N GLY A 115 -9.39 -12.14 1.08
CA GLY A 115 -10.45 -13.06 1.52
C GLY A 115 -11.84 -12.42 1.64
N TYR A 116 -12.04 -11.26 1.05
CA TYR A 116 -13.35 -10.58 1.03
C TYR A 116 -13.99 -10.69 -0.34
N ASN A 117 -15.24 -11.15 -0.40
CA ASN A 117 -15.96 -11.24 -1.65
C ASN A 117 -16.30 -9.84 -2.22
N PRO A 118 -15.72 -9.43 -3.38
CA PRO A 118 -15.96 -8.10 -3.94
C PRO A 118 -17.42 -7.82 -4.26
N ARG A 119 -18.20 -8.84 -4.62
CA ARG A 119 -19.67 -8.70 -4.89
C ARG A 119 -20.43 -8.26 -3.64
N VAL A 120 -19.93 -8.59 -2.45
CA VAL A 120 -20.53 -8.22 -1.15
C VAL A 120 -19.97 -6.92 -0.61
N TYR A 121 -18.64 -6.77 -0.64
CA TYR A 121 -17.95 -5.72 0.10
C TYR A 121 -17.48 -4.53 -0.75
N TYR A 122 -17.55 -4.61 -2.07
CA TYR A 122 -17.29 -3.45 -2.92
C TYR A 122 -18.58 -2.62 -3.08
N ARG A 123 -18.57 -1.39 -2.59
CA ARG A 123 -19.71 -0.46 -2.62
C ARG A 123 -19.29 0.92 -3.16
N GLY A 124 -18.46 0.92 -4.19
CA GLY A 124 -17.98 2.12 -4.87
C GLY A 124 -16.63 2.62 -4.36
N ARG A 125 -15.91 3.20 -5.27
CA ARG A 125 -14.50 3.62 -5.11
C ARG A 125 -14.33 4.83 -4.21
N GLY A 126 -15.34 5.71 -4.15
CA GLY A 126 -15.28 7.00 -3.47
C GLY A 126 -14.98 6.86 -1.98
N ALA A 127 -15.56 5.87 -1.29
CA ALA A 127 -15.31 5.64 0.13
C ALA A 127 -13.84 5.31 0.40
N PHE A 128 -13.24 4.39 -0.36
CA PHE A 128 -11.84 4.02 -0.19
C PHE A 128 -10.90 5.19 -0.50
N GLU A 129 -11.09 5.91 -1.60
CA GLU A 129 -10.23 7.05 -1.94
C GLU A 129 -10.31 8.17 -0.90
N SER A 130 -11.49 8.46 -0.37
CA SER A 130 -11.68 9.51 0.64
C SER A 130 -11.06 9.12 1.99
N MET A 131 -11.22 7.88 2.42
CA MET A 131 -10.57 7.39 3.65
C MET A 131 -9.05 7.42 3.54
N GLY A 132 -8.50 6.95 2.42
CA GLY A 132 -7.06 7.01 2.16
C GLY A 132 -6.51 8.44 2.00
N ALA A 133 -7.36 9.40 1.63
CA ALA A 133 -7.02 10.82 1.65
C ALA A 133 -7.09 11.45 3.05
N GLY A 134 -7.48 10.69 4.08
CA GLY A 134 -7.52 11.12 5.46
C GLY A 134 -8.88 11.59 5.94
N LEU A 135 -9.97 11.30 5.24
CA LEU A 135 -11.32 11.59 5.70
C LEU A 135 -11.86 10.40 6.52
N ALA A 136 -12.13 10.63 7.81
CA ALA A 136 -12.78 9.63 8.65
C ALA A 136 -14.23 9.43 8.21
N MET A 137 -14.63 8.17 8.02
CA MET A 137 -15.99 7.77 7.64
C MET A 137 -16.53 6.71 8.59
N SER A 138 -17.83 6.80 8.86
CA SER A 138 -18.60 5.78 9.58
C SER A 138 -19.46 4.97 8.61
N PRO A 139 -19.89 3.74 8.96
CA PRO A 139 -20.86 3.01 8.16
C PRO A 139 -22.12 3.86 7.90
N GLY A 140 -22.55 3.92 6.64
CA GLY A 140 -23.65 4.76 6.19
C GLY A 140 -23.24 6.09 5.56
N ASP A 141 -22.01 6.58 5.79
CA ASP A 141 -21.50 7.76 5.11
C ASP A 141 -21.22 7.47 3.65
N ILE A 142 -21.46 8.46 2.78
CA ILE A 142 -21.10 8.38 1.35
C ILE A 142 -19.91 9.28 1.03
N ALA A 143 -19.15 8.90 0.01
CA ALA A 143 -18.04 9.69 -0.47
C ALA A 143 -17.89 9.64 -1.99
N PHE A 144 -17.21 10.65 -2.51
CA PHE A 144 -16.96 10.83 -3.94
C PHE A 144 -15.48 10.98 -4.21
N LYS A 145 -15.04 10.34 -5.30
CA LYS A 145 -13.80 10.72 -5.98
C LYS A 145 -14.08 11.97 -6.80
N SER A 146 -13.51 13.09 -6.42
CA SER A 146 -13.90 14.39 -6.95
C SER A 146 -12.76 15.12 -7.63
N ASN A 147 -13.09 15.95 -8.63
CA ASN A 147 -12.14 16.79 -9.35
C ASN A 147 -12.55 18.24 -9.28
N PHE A 148 -11.62 19.14 -8.96
CA PHE A 148 -11.76 20.56 -9.28
C PHE A 148 -11.77 20.74 -10.79
N ALA A 149 -12.75 21.48 -11.30
CA ALA A 149 -13.02 21.64 -12.72
C ALA A 149 -13.40 23.11 -13.04
N THR A 150 -13.42 23.43 -14.33
CA THR A 150 -13.85 24.75 -14.83
C THR A 150 -15.22 24.63 -15.48
N LEU A 151 -16.17 25.39 -14.95
CA LEU A 151 -17.54 25.49 -15.45
C LEU A 151 -17.77 26.87 -16.08
N ASP A 152 -18.37 26.91 -17.25
CA ASP A 152 -18.98 28.11 -17.80
C ASP A 152 -20.34 28.32 -17.12
N GLU A 153 -20.43 29.37 -16.28
CA GLU A 153 -21.62 29.66 -15.50
C GLU A 153 -22.84 30.03 -16.36
N ALA A 154 -22.60 30.65 -17.54
CA ALA A 154 -23.66 31.10 -18.42
C ALA A 154 -24.35 29.91 -19.14
N THR A 155 -23.59 28.93 -19.54
CA THR A 155 -24.08 27.79 -20.32
C THR A 155 -24.25 26.50 -19.51
N GLY A 156 -23.64 26.40 -18.33
CA GLY A 156 -23.60 25.18 -17.54
C GLY A 156 -22.68 24.10 -18.11
N ILE A 157 -21.80 24.48 -19.06
CA ILE A 157 -20.87 23.54 -19.71
C ILE A 157 -19.58 23.43 -18.90
N VAL A 158 -19.16 22.21 -18.60
CA VAL A 158 -17.84 21.89 -18.03
C VAL A 158 -16.80 22.04 -19.13
N ILE A 159 -16.08 23.16 -19.13
CA ILE A 159 -15.02 23.48 -20.10
C ILE A 159 -13.85 22.51 -19.95
N SER A 160 -13.42 22.31 -18.72
CA SER A 160 -12.36 21.34 -18.40
C SER A 160 -12.72 20.59 -17.14
N ARG A 161 -12.62 19.25 -17.19
CA ARG A 161 -12.82 18.38 -16.04
C ARG A 161 -11.66 18.38 -15.06
N ARG A 162 -10.59 19.11 -15.38
CA ARG A 162 -9.38 19.28 -14.57
C ARG A 162 -8.98 20.74 -14.63
N ALA A 163 -9.22 21.48 -13.56
CA ALA A 163 -8.90 22.90 -13.50
C ALA A 163 -7.40 23.14 -13.69
N ASP A 164 -6.56 22.32 -13.05
CA ASP A 164 -5.12 22.37 -13.18
C ASP A 164 -4.51 21.03 -12.73
N ARG A 165 -3.39 20.62 -13.32
CA ARG A 165 -2.62 19.46 -12.87
C ARG A 165 -1.58 19.81 -11.81
N HIS A 166 -1.18 21.09 -11.73
CA HIS A 166 -0.28 21.63 -10.72
C HIS A 166 -1.12 22.43 -9.71
N PHE A 167 -1.74 21.73 -8.75
CA PHE A 167 -2.75 22.28 -7.86
C PHE A 167 -2.42 22.05 -6.38
N GLU A 168 -1.18 21.62 -6.10
CA GLU A 168 -0.73 21.21 -4.78
C GLU A 168 -0.75 22.34 -3.75
N GLU A 169 -0.50 23.58 -4.18
CA GLU A 169 -0.53 24.77 -3.32
C GLU A 169 -1.94 25.35 -3.15
N GLU A 170 -2.76 25.33 -4.20
CA GLU A 170 -4.06 25.98 -4.24
C GLU A 170 -5.21 25.05 -3.87
N GLY A 171 -5.09 23.76 -4.18
CA GLY A 171 -6.10 22.75 -3.88
C GLY A 171 -6.44 22.65 -2.39
N PRO A 172 -5.46 22.59 -1.48
CA PRO A 172 -5.72 22.62 -0.03
C PRO A 172 -6.50 23.83 0.44
N ILE A 173 -6.24 25.03 -0.13
CA ILE A 173 -6.94 26.28 0.20
C ILE A 173 -8.42 26.18 -0.17
N LEU A 174 -8.72 25.71 -1.39
CA LEU A 174 -10.11 25.55 -1.82
C LEU A 174 -10.83 24.42 -1.05
N CYS A 175 -10.14 23.34 -0.72
CA CYS A 175 -10.70 22.30 0.14
C CYS A 175 -11.06 22.82 1.53
N ALA A 176 -10.20 23.65 2.14
CA ALA A 176 -10.46 24.26 3.44
C ALA A 176 -11.68 25.20 3.41
N ALA A 177 -11.93 25.90 2.28
CA ALA A 177 -13.10 26.72 2.11
C ALA A 177 -14.41 25.92 1.97
N LEU A 178 -14.32 24.67 1.52
CA LEU A 178 -15.45 23.77 1.36
C LEU A 178 -15.70 22.89 2.58
N ASP A 179 -14.66 22.61 3.38
CA ASP A 179 -14.76 21.69 4.52
C ASP A 179 -15.69 22.27 5.60
N GLY A 180 -16.65 21.48 6.05
CA GLY A 180 -17.66 21.88 7.02
C GLY A 180 -18.76 22.81 6.46
N MET A 181 -18.85 22.97 5.14
CA MET A 181 -19.93 23.74 4.50
C MET A 181 -21.30 23.19 4.89
N LYS A 182 -22.30 24.08 4.89
CA LYS A 182 -23.67 23.73 5.25
C LYS A 182 -24.55 23.58 4.01
N LEU A 183 -25.48 22.66 4.06
CA LEU A 183 -26.54 22.48 3.07
C LEU A 183 -27.81 23.11 3.62
N PRO A 184 -28.30 24.24 3.04
CA PRO A 184 -29.45 24.96 3.61
C PRO A 184 -30.72 24.13 3.77
N SER A 185 -31.02 23.27 2.80
CA SER A 185 -32.22 22.41 2.84
C SER A 185 -32.01 21.09 3.61
N PHE A 186 -30.76 20.77 3.93
CA PHE A 186 -30.38 19.51 4.57
C PHE A 186 -29.37 19.74 5.72
N PRO A 187 -29.75 20.52 6.75
CA PRO A 187 -28.81 20.94 7.81
C PRO A 187 -28.30 19.80 8.70
N GLU A 188 -28.94 18.63 8.65
CA GLU A 188 -28.56 17.43 9.38
C GLU A 188 -27.34 16.71 8.81
N TYR A 189 -26.92 17.06 7.57
CA TYR A 189 -25.75 16.45 6.95
C TYR A 189 -24.48 17.26 7.21
N GLU A 190 -23.41 16.56 7.54
CA GLU A 190 -22.06 17.11 7.65
C GLU A 190 -21.30 16.84 6.35
N VAL A 191 -20.70 17.88 5.78
CA VAL A 191 -19.84 17.79 4.60
C VAL A 191 -18.39 17.92 5.01
N ARG A 192 -17.55 16.98 4.61
CA ARG A 192 -16.11 17.02 4.80
C ARG A 192 -15.41 16.96 3.46
N VAL A 193 -14.40 17.82 3.28
CA VAL A 193 -13.65 17.93 2.03
C VAL A 193 -12.16 17.96 2.34
N ARG A 194 -11.38 17.13 1.65
CA ARG A 194 -9.93 17.08 1.82
C ARG A 194 -9.22 16.95 0.48
N TYR A 195 -8.12 17.67 0.35
CA TYR A 195 -7.25 17.59 -0.82
C TYR A 195 -6.61 16.20 -0.92
N ALA A 196 -6.52 15.66 -2.13
CA ALA A 196 -5.91 14.36 -2.39
C ALA A 196 -4.58 14.50 -3.16
N THR A 197 -4.64 14.92 -4.41
CA THR A 197 -3.46 15.11 -5.28
C THR A 197 -3.87 15.82 -6.56
N GLU A 198 -2.99 16.59 -7.20
CA GLU A 198 -3.27 17.32 -8.44
C GLU A 198 -4.60 18.10 -8.33
N HIS A 199 -5.52 17.94 -9.28
CA HIS A 199 -6.87 18.53 -9.29
C HIS A 199 -7.90 17.75 -8.44
N ARG A 200 -7.49 16.74 -7.67
CA ARG A 200 -8.40 15.78 -7.01
C ARG A 200 -8.63 16.14 -5.55
N CYS A 201 -9.84 15.89 -5.09
CA CYS A 201 -10.22 15.95 -3.68
C CYS A 201 -11.20 14.80 -3.33
N GLY A 202 -11.22 14.44 -2.05
CA GLY A 202 -12.25 13.61 -1.45
C GLY A 202 -13.38 14.51 -0.93
N VAL A 203 -14.63 14.10 -1.16
CA VAL A 203 -15.83 14.73 -0.60
C VAL A 203 -16.63 13.67 0.11
N VAL A 204 -16.88 13.84 1.40
CA VAL A 204 -17.68 12.94 2.23
C VAL A 204 -18.94 13.66 2.69
N VAL A 205 -20.06 12.98 2.63
CA VAL A 205 -21.34 13.41 3.23
C VAL A 205 -21.69 12.42 4.32
N LYS A 206 -21.84 12.92 5.54
CA LYS A 206 -22.21 12.15 6.73
C LYS A 206 -23.62 12.47 7.14
N GLY A 207 -24.38 11.45 7.47
CA GLY A 207 -25.75 11.62 7.94
C GLY A 207 -26.61 10.38 7.70
N PRO A 208 -27.86 10.42 8.17
CA PRO A 208 -28.75 9.26 8.11
C PRO A 208 -29.29 9.00 6.71
N LYS A 209 -29.67 7.75 6.43
CA LYS A 209 -30.45 7.32 5.25
C LYS A 209 -29.82 7.70 3.90
N LEU A 210 -28.49 7.73 3.83
CA LEU A 210 -27.77 7.93 2.56
C LEU A 210 -27.66 6.61 1.79
N SER A 211 -27.68 6.71 0.46
CA SER A 211 -27.51 5.59 -0.47
C SER A 211 -26.30 5.79 -1.37
N GLY A 212 -25.55 4.74 -1.62
CA GLY A 212 -24.48 4.73 -2.63
C GLY A 212 -25.01 4.58 -4.07
N ASN A 213 -26.30 4.24 -4.24
CA ASN A 213 -26.91 3.97 -5.54
C ASN A 213 -27.40 5.26 -6.23
N ILE A 214 -26.49 6.17 -6.47
CA ILE A 214 -26.73 7.41 -7.20
C ILE A 214 -25.67 7.62 -8.28
N SER A 215 -26.02 8.33 -9.35
CA SER A 215 -25.04 8.80 -10.32
C SER A 215 -24.24 9.98 -9.76
N GLY A 216 -23.14 10.35 -10.46
CA GLY A 216 -22.39 11.56 -10.15
C GLY A 216 -22.83 12.77 -10.95
N THR A 217 -22.11 13.89 -10.77
CA THR A 217 -22.32 15.14 -11.52
C THR A 217 -21.32 15.31 -12.68
N ASP A 218 -20.32 14.42 -12.79
CA ASP A 218 -19.27 14.46 -13.80
C ASP A 218 -19.77 13.96 -15.17
N PRO A 219 -19.71 14.78 -16.25
CA PRO A 219 -20.13 14.35 -17.60
C PRO A 219 -19.12 13.41 -18.28
N LEU A 220 -18.00 13.08 -17.64
CA LEU A 220 -16.93 12.19 -18.09
C LEU A 220 -16.15 12.66 -19.35
N LYS A 221 -16.59 13.76 -19.98
CA LYS A 221 -15.91 14.41 -21.11
C LYS A 221 -15.99 15.92 -20.95
N ASP A 222 -14.94 16.61 -21.43
CA ASP A 222 -14.93 18.07 -21.52
C ASP A 222 -15.99 18.57 -22.53
N ASN A 223 -16.35 19.80 -22.40
CA ASN A 223 -17.33 20.48 -23.26
C ASN A 223 -18.72 19.79 -23.25
N ARG A 224 -19.17 19.37 -22.05
CA ARG A 224 -20.49 18.78 -21.82
C ARG A 224 -21.15 19.50 -20.63
N LEU A 225 -22.48 19.46 -20.62
CA LEU A 225 -23.27 19.99 -19.50
C LEU A 225 -22.92 19.28 -18.19
N LEU A 226 -22.82 20.05 -17.11
CA LEU A 226 -22.73 19.51 -15.76
C LEU A 226 -23.98 18.66 -15.50
N LEU A 227 -23.77 17.42 -15.04
CA LEU A 227 -24.89 16.53 -14.77
C LEU A 227 -25.51 16.81 -13.40
N GLN A 228 -26.74 16.38 -13.23
CA GLN A 228 -27.39 16.25 -11.94
C GLN A 228 -27.31 14.78 -11.48
N ALA A 229 -27.01 14.58 -10.21
CA ALA A 229 -27.07 13.26 -9.60
C ALA A 229 -28.51 12.70 -9.71
N GLN A 230 -28.62 11.46 -10.16
CA GLN A 230 -29.88 10.74 -10.31
C GLN A 230 -29.85 9.48 -9.44
N PRO A 231 -31.01 9.06 -8.87
CA PRO A 231 -31.09 7.75 -8.24
C PRO A 231 -30.88 6.65 -9.30
N LEU A 232 -30.15 5.60 -8.92
CA LEU A 232 -29.90 4.43 -9.77
C LEU A 232 -30.84 3.25 -9.44
N ASP A 233 -31.67 3.42 -8.40
CA ASP A 233 -32.75 2.53 -8.03
C ASP A 233 -33.97 3.34 -7.53
N ASP A 234 -35.08 2.65 -7.27
CA ASP A 234 -36.37 3.29 -6.88
C ASP A 234 -36.49 3.53 -5.37
N THR A 235 -35.43 3.30 -4.58
CA THR A 235 -35.46 3.51 -3.13
C THR A 235 -35.62 4.98 -2.76
N GLU A 236 -36.32 5.27 -1.67
CA GLU A 236 -36.45 6.64 -1.16
C GLU A 236 -35.11 7.21 -0.70
N GLU A 237 -34.23 6.34 -0.20
CA GLU A 237 -32.84 6.70 0.19
C GLU A 237 -32.03 7.18 -1.02
N ALA A 238 -32.11 6.52 -2.18
CA ALA A 238 -31.42 6.92 -3.40
C ALA A 238 -31.96 8.26 -3.93
N LYS A 239 -33.29 8.43 -3.97
CA LYS A 239 -33.94 9.68 -4.39
C LYS A 239 -33.56 10.84 -3.48
N HIS A 240 -33.62 10.61 -2.17
CA HIS A 240 -33.22 11.61 -1.16
C HIS A 240 -31.74 11.97 -1.28
N THR A 241 -30.86 10.96 -1.39
CA THR A 241 -29.42 11.19 -1.55
C THR A 241 -29.08 11.97 -2.81
N ALA A 242 -29.77 11.71 -3.93
CA ALA A 242 -29.60 12.48 -5.16
C ALA A 242 -29.97 13.96 -4.96
N ALA A 243 -31.03 14.27 -4.20
CA ALA A 243 -31.41 15.65 -3.87
C ALA A 243 -30.35 16.34 -3.00
N VAL A 244 -29.84 15.67 -1.96
CA VAL A 244 -28.75 16.16 -1.09
C VAL A 244 -27.49 16.47 -1.92
N VAL A 245 -27.10 15.56 -2.82
CA VAL A 245 -25.88 15.70 -3.64
C VAL A 245 -26.02 16.80 -4.69
N ASN A 246 -27.20 17.01 -5.22
CA ASN A 246 -27.47 18.12 -6.14
C ASN A 246 -27.39 19.48 -5.44
N GLU A 247 -27.88 19.59 -4.20
CA GLU A 247 -27.68 20.81 -3.39
C GLU A 247 -26.20 20.99 -3.03
N LEU A 248 -25.52 19.93 -2.62
CA LEU A 248 -24.08 19.95 -2.37
C LEU A 248 -23.29 20.50 -3.56
N SER A 249 -23.58 20.03 -4.78
CA SER A 249 -22.90 20.51 -6.00
C SER A 249 -23.15 22.01 -6.25
N LYS A 250 -24.37 22.50 -5.99
CA LYS A 250 -24.71 23.94 -6.11
C LYS A 250 -23.97 24.77 -5.07
N GLU A 251 -23.96 24.35 -3.81
CA GLU A 251 -23.29 25.07 -2.73
C GLU A 251 -21.78 25.11 -2.91
N ILE A 252 -21.15 24.00 -3.36
CA ILE A 252 -19.74 23.96 -3.74
C ILE A 252 -19.45 25.04 -4.80
N SER A 253 -20.23 25.06 -5.89
CA SER A 253 -20.04 26.05 -6.96
C SER A 253 -20.21 27.48 -6.44
N ARG A 254 -21.24 27.74 -5.62
CA ARG A 254 -21.47 29.06 -5.01
C ARG A 254 -20.27 29.56 -4.20
N ILE A 255 -19.68 28.67 -3.37
CA ILE A 255 -18.52 29.01 -2.54
C ILE A 255 -17.29 29.26 -3.42
N LEU A 256 -17.03 28.37 -4.39
CA LEU A 256 -15.84 28.45 -5.24
C LEU A 256 -15.88 29.68 -6.18
N ILE A 257 -17.03 30.02 -6.75
CA ILE A 257 -17.21 31.21 -7.60
C ILE A 257 -16.86 32.49 -6.80
N ALA A 258 -17.31 32.58 -5.55
CA ALA A 258 -17.05 33.70 -4.69
C ALA A 258 -15.63 33.75 -4.09
N HIS A 259 -14.86 32.66 -4.24
CA HIS A 259 -13.55 32.53 -3.57
C HIS A 259 -12.47 33.43 -4.22
N PRO A 260 -11.73 34.26 -3.42
CA PRO A 260 -10.73 35.23 -3.95
C PRO A 260 -9.64 34.57 -4.80
N LEU A 261 -9.29 33.33 -4.54
CA LEU A 261 -8.31 32.57 -5.32
C LEU A 261 -8.74 32.43 -6.79
N ASN A 262 -10.02 32.21 -7.08
CA ASN A 262 -10.52 32.10 -8.44
C ASN A 262 -10.48 33.45 -9.17
N ALA A 263 -10.73 34.56 -8.48
CA ALA A 263 -10.54 35.90 -9.04
C ALA A 263 -9.06 36.15 -9.38
N LYS A 264 -8.13 35.74 -8.51
CA LYS A 264 -6.68 35.79 -8.76
C LYS A 264 -6.29 34.94 -9.98
N ARG A 265 -6.75 33.69 -10.04
CA ARG A 265 -6.47 32.77 -11.17
C ARG A 265 -6.96 33.35 -12.50
N ALA A 266 -8.16 33.91 -12.52
CA ALA A 266 -8.70 34.59 -13.70
C ALA A 266 -7.84 35.80 -14.13
N ALA A 267 -7.38 36.61 -13.18
CA ALA A 267 -6.49 37.76 -13.46
C ALA A 267 -5.10 37.32 -13.99
N GLU A 268 -4.63 36.14 -13.60
CA GLU A 268 -3.38 35.49 -14.07
C GLU A 268 -3.56 34.73 -15.38
N GLY A 269 -4.77 34.68 -15.97
CA GLY A 269 -5.07 33.91 -17.19
C GLY A 269 -5.07 32.38 -16.99
N LYS A 270 -5.16 31.94 -15.73
CA LYS A 270 -5.28 30.50 -15.39
C LYS A 270 -6.74 30.05 -15.44
N SER A 271 -6.97 28.78 -15.68
CA SER A 271 -8.30 28.18 -15.56
C SER A 271 -8.81 28.30 -14.12
N ILE A 272 -10.05 28.78 -13.95
CA ILE A 272 -10.69 28.86 -12.63
C ILE A 272 -11.17 27.48 -12.18
N ALA A 273 -11.17 27.25 -10.87
CA ALA A 273 -11.66 26.01 -10.25
C ALA A 273 -12.99 26.30 -9.53
N ASN A 274 -14.08 26.51 -10.32
CA ASN A 274 -15.36 26.99 -9.82
C ASN A 274 -16.44 25.92 -9.64
N VAL A 275 -16.10 24.66 -9.87
CA VAL A 275 -16.95 23.51 -9.64
C VAL A 275 -16.13 22.32 -9.15
N VAL A 276 -16.76 21.43 -8.37
CA VAL A 276 -16.22 20.11 -8.06
C VAL A 276 -17.13 19.05 -8.71
N LEU A 277 -16.53 18.24 -9.58
CA LEU A 277 -17.22 17.14 -10.22
C LEU A 277 -17.25 15.93 -9.27
N LEU A 278 -18.43 15.56 -8.79
CA LEU A 278 -18.68 14.44 -7.89
C LEU A 278 -18.87 13.16 -8.71
N ARG A 279 -18.03 12.15 -8.51
CA ARG A 279 -18.15 10.87 -9.24
C ARG A 279 -17.76 9.67 -8.40
N GLY A 280 -18.18 8.47 -8.85
CA GLY A 280 -17.84 7.22 -8.18
C GLY A 280 -18.32 7.20 -6.75
N CYS A 281 -19.61 7.54 -6.53
CA CYS A 281 -20.22 7.46 -5.21
C CYS A 281 -19.95 6.10 -4.58
N GLY A 282 -19.44 6.10 -3.37
CA GLY A 282 -19.18 4.92 -2.57
C GLY A 282 -19.74 5.12 -1.17
N ILE A 283 -20.45 4.12 -0.67
CA ILE A 283 -20.95 4.11 0.70
C ILE A 283 -20.03 3.29 1.59
N ARG A 284 -19.68 3.82 2.75
CA ARG A 284 -18.99 3.06 3.79
C ARG A 284 -19.94 2.04 4.37
N ILE A 285 -19.62 0.77 4.25
CA ILE A 285 -20.35 -0.31 4.89
C ILE A 285 -19.55 -0.87 6.07
N GLU A 286 -20.23 -1.57 6.94
CA GLU A 286 -19.56 -2.37 7.97
C GLU A 286 -18.91 -3.60 7.31
N VAL A 287 -17.61 -3.77 7.55
CA VAL A 287 -16.82 -4.87 7.00
C VAL A 287 -16.16 -5.59 8.18
N PRO A 288 -16.20 -6.93 8.22
CA PRO A 288 -15.46 -7.68 9.24
C PRO A 288 -13.97 -7.33 9.21
N GLN A 289 -13.37 -7.11 10.37
CA GLN A 289 -11.95 -6.75 10.46
C GLN A 289 -11.06 -7.93 10.05
N PHE A 290 -9.96 -7.66 9.35
CA PHE A 290 -9.01 -8.66 8.85
C PHE A 290 -8.52 -9.58 9.97
N GLU A 291 -8.12 -9.00 11.11
CA GLU A 291 -7.65 -9.77 12.27
C GLU A 291 -8.70 -10.75 12.81
N LYS A 292 -10.00 -10.37 12.75
CA LYS A 292 -11.11 -11.26 13.17
C LYS A 292 -11.34 -12.42 12.22
N ILE A 293 -11.12 -12.23 10.91
CA ILE A 293 -11.32 -13.28 9.89
C ILE A 293 -10.12 -14.23 9.84
N HIS A 294 -8.92 -13.66 9.93
CA HIS A 294 -7.71 -14.43 9.64
C HIS A 294 -6.90 -14.81 10.88
N GLY A 295 -7.15 -14.16 12.04
CA GLY A 295 -6.37 -14.37 13.26
C GLY A 295 -4.93 -13.84 13.17
N LEU A 296 -4.67 -12.94 12.23
CA LEU A 296 -3.37 -12.32 11.98
C LEU A 296 -3.50 -10.80 12.14
N SER A 297 -2.63 -10.18 12.91
CA SER A 297 -2.59 -8.72 13.04
C SER A 297 -1.95 -8.10 11.78
N PRO A 298 -2.68 -7.28 11.00
CA PRO A 298 -2.21 -6.79 9.71
C PRO A 298 -1.65 -5.37 9.75
N CYS A 299 -0.61 -5.10 8.94
CA CYS A 299 -0.20 -3.76 8.56
C CYS A 299 0.08 -3.67 7.06
N MET A 300 0.13 -2.45 6.53
CA MET A 300 0.27 -2.22 5.10
C MET A 300 1.11 -0.96 4.80
N VAL A 301 2.00 -1.06 3.83
CA VAL A 301 2.58 0.10 3.15
C VAL A 301 1.90 0.24 1.80
N ALA A 302 0.94 1.17 1.70
CA ALA A 302 0.15 1.42 0.49
C ALA A 302 0.07 2.92 0.21
N PRO A 303 0.95 3.48 -0.62
CA PRO A 303 0.98 4.91 -0.90
C PRO A 303 -0.16 5.39 -1.80
N THR A 304 -0.86 4.49 -2.50
CA THR A 304 -2.06 4.85 -3.27
C THR A 304 -3.27 4.98 -2.35
N LYS A 305 -3.97 6.11 -2.47
CA LYS A 305 -5.09 6.45 -1.56
C LYS A 305 -6.19 5.39 -1.55
N ILE A 306 -6.49 4.81 -2.70
CA ILE A 306 -7.55 3.79 -2.81
C ILE A 306 -7.18 2.51 -2.03
N ILE A 307 -5.93 2.04 -2.13
CA ILE A 307 -5.50 0.82 -1.44
C ILE A 307 -5.32 1.08 0.06
N ALA A 308 -4.78 2.24 0.43
CA ALA A 308 -4.73 2.65 1.84
C ALA A 308 -6.12 2.70 2.47
N GLY A 309 -7.09 3.34 1.80
CA GLY A 309 -8.47 3.42 2.30
C GLY A 309 -9.19 2.08 2.34
N LEU A 310 -8.90 1.19 1.39
CA LEU A 310 -9.37 -0.19 1.43
C LEU A 310 -8.81 -0.89 2.68
N GLY A 311 -7.50 -0.82 2.91
CA GLY A 311 -6.86 -1.38 4.10
C GLY A 311 -7.48 -0.86 5.39
N LEU A 312 -7.65 0.46 5.53
CA LEU A 312 -8.34 1.07 6.68
C LEU A 312 -9.76 0.54 6.88
N SER A 313 -10.47 0.26 5.78
CA SER A 313 -11.83 -0.32 5.85
C SER A 313 -11.84 -1.72 6.44
N LEU A 314 -10.76 -2.47 6.24
CA LEU A 314 -10.58 -3.83 6.72
C LEU A 314 -9.91 -3.89 8.10
N GLY A 315 -9.58 -2.74 8.70
CA GLY A 315 -8.84 -2.65 9.97
C GLY A 315 -7.37 -2.99 9.85
N ILE A 316 -6.77 -2.70 8.69
CA ILE A 316 -5.35 -2.83 8.46
C ILE A 316 -4.67 -1.50 8.76
N ASP A 317 -3.66 -1.51 9.61
CA ASP A 317 -2.87 -0.33 9.94
C ASP A 317 -2.00 0.10 8.74
N ILE A 318 -2.09 1.37 8.35
CA ILE A 318 -1.30 1.91 7.24
C ILE A 318 -0.01 2.52 7.80
N LEU A 319 1.11 1.86 7.51
CA LEU A 319 2.43 2.28 7.97
C LEU A 319 2.96 3.46 7.17
N GLU A 320 3.69 4.33 7.84
CA GLU A 320 4.49 5.36 7.20
C GLU A 320 5.80 4.77 6.65
N ALA A 321 6.12 5.15 5.42
CA ALA A 321 7.39 4.85 4.78
C ALA A 321 7.88 6.10 4.04
N PRO A 322 8.90 6.82 4.54
CA PRO A 322 9.39 8.05 3.92
C PRO A 322 9.81 7.83 2.46
N GLY A 323 9.32 8.66 1.55
CA GLY A 323 9.58 8.53 0.11
C GLY A 323 8.84 7.39 -0.60
N ALA A 324 7.95 6.68 0.09
CA ALA A 324 7.04 5.75 -0.56
C ALA A 324 5.95 6.51 -1.32
N THR A 325 5.92 6.34 -2.64
CA THR A 325 4.90 6.92 -3.52
C THR A 325 4.18 5.82 -4.31
N GLY A 326 3.06 6.18 -4.95
CA GLY A 326 2.33 5.30 -5.85
C GLY A 326 2.73 5.48 -7.32
N ASP A 327 3.92 5.98 -7.61
CA ASP A 327 4.44 6.25 -8.95
C ASP A 327 5.92 5.84 -9.07
N TYR A 328 6.56 6.17 -10.19
CA TYR A 328 7.95 5.85 -10.49
C TYR A 328 8.99 6.48 -9.55
N ARG A 329 8.62 7.47 -8.72
CA ARG A 329 9.52 8.14 -7.77
C ARG A 329 9.64 7.39 -6.44
N THR A 330 8.94 6.27 -6.31
CA THR A 330 8.88 5.52 -5.06
C THR A 330 10.26 5.00 -4.64
N ILE A 331 10.57 5.09 -3.35
CA ILE A 331 11.75 4.49 -2.74
C ILE A 331 11.39 3.12 -2.19
N LEU A 332 11.70 2.06 -2.96
CA LEU A 332 11.36 0.69 -2.60
C LEU A 332 12.03 0.23 -1.31
N THR A 333 13.29 0.64 -1.08
CA THR A 333 14.04 0.33 0.16
C THR A 333 13.30 0.83 1.40
N SER A 334 12.71 2.02 1.34
CA SER A 334 11.94 2.58 2.46
C SER A 334 10.69 1.73 2.78
N LYS A 335 10.02 1.24 1.75
CA LYS A 335 8.89 0.31 1.94
C LYS A 335 9.33 -1.01 2.60
N ALA A 336 10.46 -1.56 2.13
CA ALA A 336 11.02 -2.79 2.69
C ALA A 336 11.41 -2.61 4.17
N ILE A 337 12.06 -1.50 4.52
CA ILE A 337 12.43 -1.16 5.91
C ILE A 337 11.17 -1.04 6.79
N ALA A 338 10.13 -0.34 6.34
CA ALA A 338 8.92 -0.17 7.13
C ALA A 338 8.24 -1.52 7.43
N ILE A 339 8.09 -2.39 6.44
CA ILE A 339 7.53 -3.73 6.64
C ILE A 339 8.43 -4.61 7.51
N ALA A 340 9.75 -4.60 7.28
CA ALA A 340 10.69 -5.39 8.08
C ALA A 340 10.65 -5.00 9.56
N ASN A 341 10.65 -3.69 9.85
CA ASN A 341 10.58 -3.19 11.23
C ASN A 341 9.26 -3.58 11.90
N ALA A 342 8.14 -3.41 11.21
CA ALA A 342 6.82 -3.78 11.71
C ALA A 342 6.70 -5.28 12.00
N LEU A 343 7.25 -6.12 11.12
CA LEU A 343 7.26 -7.58 11.28
C LEU A 343 8.34 -8.07 12.27
N SER A 344 9.36 -7.27 12.60
CA SER A 344 10.41 -7.66 13.54
C SER A 344 10.21 -7.05 14.94
N ALA A 345 9.19 -6.23 15.16
CA ALA A 345 8.91 -5.69 16.48
C ALA A 345 8.50 -6.84 17.45
N PRO A 346 8.95 -6.81 18.72
CA PRO A 346 9.60 -5.68 19.41
C PRO A 346 11.12 -5.57 19.20
N LEU A 347 11.78 -6.47 18.46
CA LEU A 347 13.23 -6.40 18.23
C LEU A 347 13.65 -5.15 17.43
N GLN A 348 12.73 -4.59 16.65
CA GLN A 348 12.88 -3.34 15.91
C GLN A 348 11.75 -2.37 16.28
N SER A 349 12.01 -1.06 16.14
CA SER A 349 10.98 -0.03 16.36
C SER A 349 9.94 -0.08 15.25
N CYS A 350 8.69 -0.28 15.62
CA CYS A 350 7.58 -0.25 14.68
C CYS A 350 7.39 1.17 14.09
N PRO A 351 7.18 1.32 12.77
CA PRO A 351 6.86 2.61 12.17
C PRO A 351 5.56 3.19 12.71
N ASN A 352 5.40 4.52 12.57
CA ASN A 352 4.12 5.17 12.83
C ASN A 352 3.05 4.71 11.84
N ILE A 353 1.79 4.86 12.25
CA ILE A 353 0.61 4.57 11.43
C ILE A 353 -0.15 5.85 11.09
N PHE A 354 -0.74 5.86 9.91
CA PHE A 354 -1.65 6.89 9.45
C PHE A 354 -3.06 6.64 9.99
N VAL A 355 -3.68 7.67 10.61
CA VAL A 355 -5.05 7.61 11.12
C VAL A 355 -5.91 8.67 10.43
N PRO A 356 -6.99 8.29 9.71
CA PRO A 356 -7.88 9.26 9.07
C PRO A 356 -8.54 10.19 10.08
N GLY A 357 -8.53 11.51 9.79
CA GLY A 357 -9.12 12.53 10.64
C GLY A 357 -8.21 13.06 11.74
N GLU A 358 -7.00 12.53 11.87
CA GLU A 358 -5.98 13.04 12.78
C GLU A 358 -4.84 13.69 11.99
N ASP A 359 -4.30 14.79 12.51
CA ASP A 359 -3.16 15.50 11.90
C ASP A 359 -1.82 14.94 12.39
N GLU A 360 -1.81 14.26 13.55
CA GLU A 360 -0.64 13.61 14.11
C GLU A 360 -0.67 12.10 13.86
N HIS A 361 0.49 11.55 13.52
CA HIS A 361 0.66 10.12 13.33
C HIS A 361 0.77 9.41 14.68
N LYS A 362 0.19 8.22 14.77
CA LYS A 362 0.27 7.39 15.98
C LYS A 362 1.40 6.37 15.86
N PRO A 363 2.02 5.96 16.98
CA PRO A 363 2.96 4.85 16.96
C PRO A 363 2.24 3.56 16.54
N GLY A 364 2.92 2.73 15.74
CA GLY A 364 2.46 1.40 15.42
C GLY A 364 2.47 0.47 16.63
N ARG A 365 2.03 -0.77 16.45
CA ARG A 365 1.93 -1.77 17.54
C ARG A 365 3.31 -2.11 18.11
N SER A 366 3.47 -2.02 19.42
CA SER A 366 4.74 -2.31 20.11
C SER A 366 5.19 -3.77 19.99
N ASP A 367 4.24 -4.70 19.89
CA ASP A 367 4.46 -6.15 19.70
C ASP A 367 4.54 -6.57 18.24
N GLY A 368 4.40 -5.61 17.32
CA GLY A 368 4.48 -5.79 15.87
C GLY A 368 3.24 -6.42 15.25
N TYR A 369 3.41 -6.90 14.03
CA TYR A 369 2.35 -7.43 13.18
C TYR A 369 2.70 -8.84 12.68
N ASP A 370 1.66 -9.62 12.37
CA ASP A 370 1.82 -10.98 11.85
C ASP A 370 1.75 -11.03 10.32
N PHE A 371 1.12 -10.02 9.70
CA PHE A 371 0.92 -9.92 8.26
C PHE A 371 1.29 -8.51 7.79
N GLY A 372 2.41 -8.39 7.09
CA GLY A 372 2.91 -7.12 6.54
C GLY A 372 2.70 -7.06 5.04
N PHE A 373 1.82 -6.18 4.57
CA PHE A 373 1.49 -6.01 3.16
C PHE A 373 2.29 -4.87 2.53
N LEU A 374 3.19 -5.19 1.59
CA LEU A 374 3.97 -4.23 0.82
C LEU A 374 3.38 -4.07 -0.59
N HIS A 375 2.83 -2.90 -0.89
CA HIS A 375 2.23 -2.59 -2.20
C HIS A 375 3.19 -1.82 -3.11
N ILE A 376 3.36 -2.29 -4.35
CA ILE A 376 4.24 -1.70 -5.38
C ILE A 376 3.41 -1.39 -6.63
N LYS A 377 3.13 -0.09 -6.88
CA LYS A 377 2.25 0.36 -7.99
C LYS A 377 2.96 0.59 -9.32
N ALA A 378 4.26 0.92 -9.30
CA ALA A 378 4.99 1.40 -10.47
C ALA A 378 5.00 0.43 -11.69
N ILE A 379 4.80 -0.87 -11.46
CA ILE A 379 4.79 -1.88 -12.52
C ILE A 379 3.49 -1.82 -13.32
N ASP A 380 2.37 -1.53 -12.67
CA ASP A 380 1.10 -1.29 -13.33
C ASP A 380 1.13 0.00 -14.17
N ASP A 381 1.71 1.08 -13.62
CA ASP A 381 1.89 2.31 -14.38
C ASP A 381 2.71 2.06 -15.66
N ALA A 382 3.74 1.20 -15.60
CA ALA A 382 4.52 0.81 -16.77
C ALA A 382 3.69 0.06 -17.83
N GLY A 383 2.74 -0.77 -17.40
CA GLY A 383 1.76 -1.41 -18.27
C GLY A 383 0.86 -0.40 -18.96
N HIS A 384 0.26 0.51 -18.21
CA HIS A 384 -0.61 1.58 -18.72
C HIS A 384 0.11 2.54 -19.67
N ASP A 385 1.36 2.89 -19.38
CA ASP A 385 2.20 3.76 -20.20
C ASP A 385 2.80 3.03 -21.41
N LYS A 386 2.54 1.73 -21.57
CA LYS A 386 3.10 0.86 -22.62
C LYS A 386 4.63 0.84 -22.63
N ALA A 387 5.22 1.00 -21.43
CA ALA A 387 6.65 1.15 -21.23
C ALA A 387 7.31 -0.21 -20.95
N SER A 388 7.39 -1.08 -21.98
CA SER A 388 7.83 -2.48 -21.84
C SER A 388 9.24 -2.63 -21.26
N VAL A 389 10.20 -1.81 -21.68
CA VAL A 389 11.57 -1.80 -21.13
C VAL A 389 11.57 -1.35 -19.67
N PHE A 390 10.77 -0.33 -19.33
CA PHE A 390 10.63 0.11 -17.96
C PHE A 390 10.02 -0.99 -17.10
N LYS A 391 9.00 -1.72 -17.60
CA LYS A 391 8.39 -2.84 -16.84
C LYS A 391 9.44 -3.89 -16.47
N VAL A 392 10.31 -4.29 -17.42
CA VAL A 392 11.44 -5.20 -17.16
C VAL A 392 12.38 -4.62 -16.10
N LYS A 393 12.86 -3.38 -16.28
CA LYS A 393 13.80 -2.75 -15.34
C LYS A 393 13.16 -2.45 -13.97
N GLY A 394 11.87 -2.15 -13.95
CA GLY A 394 11.09 -2.00 -12.74
C GLY A 394 11.00 -3.32 -11.94
N LEU A 395 10.78 -4.44 -12.61
CA LEU A 395 10.79 -5.77 -12.00
C LEU A 395 12.17 -6.12 -11.40
N GLU A 396 13.27 -5.78 -12.09
CA GLU A 396 14.63 -5.94 -11.54
C GLU A 396 14.85 -5.09 -10.29
N ALA A 397 14.28 -3.88 -10.23
CA ALA A 397 14.33 -3.02 -9.05
C ALA A 397 13.49 -3.59 -7.89
N VAL A 398 12.32 -4.14 -8.18
CA VAL A 398 11.47 -4.84 -7.19
C VAL A 398 12.20 -6.06 -6.63
N ASP A 399 12.83 -6.86 -7.48
CA ASP A 399 13.63 -8.01 -7.10
C ASP A 399 14.74 -7.65 -6.10
N ARG A 400 15.45 -6.55 -6.36
CA ARG A 400 16.46 -6.02 -5.42
C ARG A 400 15.85 -5.63 -4.07
N ALA A 401 14.65 -5.02 -4.06
CA ALA A 401 13.97 -4.66 -2.82
C ALA A 401 13.53 -5.89 -2.01
N ILE A 402 13.20 -6.99 -2.68
CA ILE A 402 12.91 -8.29 -2.04
C ILE A 402 14.15 -8.81 -1.31
N GLY A 403 15.31 -8.79 -1.94
CA GLY A 403 16.58 -9.15 -1.28
C GLY A 403 16.86 -8.27 -0.06
N GLN A 404 16.60 -6.97 -0.14
CA GLN A 404 16.73 -6.05 1.00
C GLN A 404 15.77 -6.39 2.14
N LEU A 405 14.50 -6.66 1.84
CA LEU A 405 13.50 -7.06 2.83
C LEU A 405 13.92 -8.36 3.54
N ALA A 406 14.34 -9.35 2.78
CA ALA A 406 14.79 -10.64 3.34
C ALA A 406 16.00 -10.46 4.26
N LYS A 407 16.99 -9.66 3.85
CA LYS A 407 18.14 -9.31 4.70
C LYS A 407 17.72 -8.63 6.00
N LEU A 408 16.77 -7.69 5.94
CA LEU A 408 16.30 -6.95 7.11
C LEU A 408 15.52 -7.84 8.10
N LEU A 409 14.82 -8.86 7.62
CA LEU A 409 14.09 -9.83 8.45
C LEU A 409 15.03 -10.91 9.05
N TRP A 410 16.16 -11.18 8.42
CA TRP A 410 17.04 -12.29 8.77
C TRP A 410 17.56 -12.27 10.23
N PRO A 411 17.97 -11.12 10.83
CA PRO A 411 18.40 -11.11 12.23
C PRO A 411 17.33 -11.58 13.20
N ALA A 412 16.06 -11.26 12.94
CA ALA A 412 14.93 -11.68 13.76
C ALA A 412 14.58 -13.17 13.54
N GLU A 413 14.73 -13.69 12.32
CA GLU A 413 14.65 -15.13 12.02
C GLU A 413 15.76 -15.90 12.74
N SER A 414 17.01 -15.42 12.63
CA SER A 414 18.19 -16.09 13.21
C SER A 414 18.18 -16.12 14.74
N SER A 415 17.46 -15.17 15.39
CA SER A 415 17.27 -15.19 16.84
C SER A 415 16.42 -16.36 17.33
N GLY A 416 15.64 -16.98 16.41
CA GLY A 416 14.69 -18.04 16.73
C GLY A 416 13.37 -17.57 17.37
N GLU A 417 13.19 -16.24 17.57
CA GLU A 417 11.94 -15.67 18.11
C GLU A 417 10.82 -15.71 17.07
N PHE A 418 11.17 -15.47 15.79
CA PHE A 418 10.23 -15.45 14.67
C PHE A 418 10.58 -16.46 13.61
N GLN A 419 9.56 -16.87 12.86
CA GLN A 419 9.66 -17.58 11.61
C GLN A 419 8.95 -16.77 10.53
N PHE A 420 9.69 -16.26 9.56
CA PHE A 420 9.13 -15.45 8.49
C PHE A 420 8.84 -16.26 7.24
N PHE A 421 7.83 -15.79 6.53
CA PHE A 421 7.42 -16.31 5.23
C PHE A 421 7.32 -15.16 4.25
N ILE A 422 7.75 -15.37 3.01
CA ILE A 422 7.67 -14.39 1.93
C ILE A 422 6.67 -14.90 0.91
N CYS A 423 5.63 -14.10 0.66
CA CYS A 423 4.60 -14.35 -0.35
C CYS A 423 4.64 -13.25 -1.40
N VAL A 424 4.69 -13.61 -2.69
CA VAL A 424 4.70 -12.65 -3.80
C VAL A 424 3.65 -13.01 -4.84
N THR A 425 2.91 -12.01 -5.30
CA THR A 425 1.96 -12.12 -6.40
C THR A 425 1.61 -10.74 -6.98
N GLY A 426 0.74 -10.69 -7.98
CA GLY A 426 0.08 -9.48 -8.49
C GLY A 426 -1.40 -9.45 -8.16
N ASP A 427 -2.03 -8.31 -8.39
CA ASP A 427 -3.48 -8.14 -8.27
C ASP A 427 -4.22 -8.27 -9.60
N HIS A 428 -3.55 -8.09 -10.72
CA HIS A 428 -4.01 -8.32 -12.08
C HIS A 428 -2.85 -8.28 -13.08
N SER A 429 -3.14 -8.62 -14.31
CA SER A 429 -2.26 -8.37 -15.45
C SER A 429 -2.56 -7.00 -16.07
N THR A 430 -1.48 -6.27 -16.44
CA THR A 430 -1.55 -5.02 -17.21
C THR A 430 -0.59 -5.11 -18.38
N PRO A 431 -0.96 -5.85 -19.44
CA PRO A 431 -0.08 -6.09 -20.58
C PRO A 431 0.30 -4.79 -21.28
N VAL A 432 1.60 -4.59 -21.51
CA VAL A 432 2.13 -3.36 -22.10
C VAL A 432 1.65 -3.12 -23.54
N GLU A 433 1.35 -4.16 -24.31
CA GLU A 433 0.77 -4.00 -25.65
C GLU A 433 -0.68 -3.50 -25.60
N TYR A 434 -1.43 -3.95 -24.62
CA TYR A 434 -2.81 -3.53 -24.41
C TYR A 434 -2.91 -2.15 -23.73
N GLY A 435 -2.13 -1.93 -22.67
CA GLY A 435 -2.10 -0.66 -21.91
C GLY A 435 -3.25 -0.48 -20.95
N ASP A 436 -3.93 -1.55 -20.56
CA ASP A 436 -5.00 -1.58 -19.57
C ASP A 436 -5.06 -2.95 -18.91
N HIS A 437 -5.87 -3.06 -17.85
CA HIS A 437 -6.04 -4.33 -17.14
C HIS A 437 -6.66 -5.40 -18.04
N SER A 438 -6.19 -6.62 -17.88
CA SER A 438 -6.67 -7.77 -18.65
C SER A 438 -6.98 -8.97 -17.74
N PHE A 439 -7.35 -10.07 -18.34
CA PHE A 439 -7.90 -11.25 -17.63
C PHE A 439 -6.90 -12.39 -17.47
N GLU A 440 -5.65 -12.24 -17.91
CA GLU A 440 -4.63 -13.26 -17.73
C GLU A 440 -4.33 -13.45 -16.23
N PRO A 441 -4.17 -14.71 -15.79
CA PRO A 441 -3.83 -14.98 -14.40
C PRO A 441 -2.42 -14.51 -14.08
N VAL A 442 -2.17 -14.24 -12.80
CA VAL A 442 -0.86 -13.79 -12.31
C VAL A 442 -0.12 -14.90 -11.59
N PRO A 443 1.23 -14.93 -11.61
CA PRO A 443 1.99 -15.90 -10.85
C PRO A 443 1.90 -15.61 -9.35
N PHE A 444 1.94 -16.67 -8.57
CA PHE A 444 1.96 -16.69 -7.12
C PHE A 444 3.10 -17.58 -6.64
N ALA A 445 3.85 -17.11 -5.64
CA ALA A 445 4.86 -17.93 -4.96
C ALA A 445 4.90 -17.61 -3.46
N LEU A 446 5.17 -18.65 -2.64
CA LEU A 446 5.24 -18.56 -1.18
C LEU A 446 6.31 -19.49 -0.66
N CYS A 447 7.28 -18.97 0.11
CA CYS A 447 8.32 -19.78 0.75
C CYS A 447 8.63 -19.31 2.18
N SER A 448 9.36 -20.13 2.96
CA SER A 448 9.93 -19.63 4.22
C SER A 448 11.17 -18.75 3.94
N LEU A 449 11.45 -17.80 4.83
CA LEU A 449 12.66 -16.96 4.71
C LEU A 449 13.94 -17.82 4.80
N LYS A 450 13.92 -18.90 5.58
CA LYS A 450 15.04 -19.83 5.72
C LYS A 450 15.33 -20.56 4.40
N ASP A 451 14.29 -21.07 3.73
CA ASP A 451 14.45 -21.74 2.43
C ASP A 451 14.86 -20.77 1.33
N PHE A 452 14.31 -19.54 1.34
CA PHE A 452 14.76 -18.44 0.49
C PHE A 452 16.26 -18.17 0.67
N ALA A 453 16.73 -18.02 1.93
CA ALA A 453 18.14 -17.79 2.20
C ALA A 453 19.03 -18.92 1.65
N GLY A 454 18.57 -20.18 1.75
CA GLY A 454 19.24 -21.31 1.12
C GLY A 454 19.31 -21.20 -0.40
N ALA A 455 18.20 -20.79 -1.04
CA ALA A 455 18.08 -20.69 -2.50
C ALA A 455 18.94 -19.56 -3.10
N VAL A 456 19.12 -18.43 -2.39
CA VAL A 456 20.03 -17.35 -2.85
C VAL A 456 21.51 -17.65 -2.67
N GLY A 457 21.87 -18.80 -2.07
CA GLY A 457 23.25 -19.22 -1.85
C GLY A 457 23.71 -19.22 -0.39
N GLY A 458 22.78 -19.05 0.54
CA GLY A 458 23.01 -19.13 1.99
C GLY A 458 23.05 -17.76 2.68
N GLU A 459 23.10 -17.80 4.01
CA GLU A 459 23.10 -16.61 4.87
C GLU A 459 24.18 -15.59 4.49
N ALA A 460 25.41 -16.05 4.18
CA ALA A 460 26.51 -15.14 3.84
C ALA A 460 26.17 -14.30 2.61
N VAL A 461 25.59 -14.89 1.56
CA VAL A 461 25.18 -14.19 0.34
C VAL A 461 24.03 -13.23 0.62
N LEU A 462 23.04 -13.67 1.41
CA LEU A 462 21.92 -12.81 1.82
C LEU A 462 22.42 -11.57 2.57
N LEU A 463 23.36 -11.72 3.48
CA LEU A 463 23.91 -10.63 4.28
C LEU A 463 24.81 -9.66 3.48
N GLU A 464 25.30 -10.03 2.30
CA GLU A 464 26.00 -9.13 1.37
C GLU A 464 25.08 -8.17 0.61
N THR A 465 23.77 -8.41 0.60
CA THR A 465 22.81 -7.53 -0.07
C THR A 465 22.95 -6.09 0.42
N SER A 466 23.14 -5.11 -0.49
CA SER A 466 23.23 -3.69 -0.12
C SER A 466 21.87 -3.18 0.34
N LEU A 467 21.86 -2.43 1.45
CA LEU A 467 20.66 -1.71 1.94
C LEU A 467 20.60 -0.26 1.46
N ASP A 468 21.51 0.15 0.57
CA ASP A 468 21.49 1.51 0.03
C ASP A 468 20.18 1.77 -0.72
N PRO A 469 19.54 2.92 -0.47
CA PRO A 469 18.38 3.33 -1.24
C PRO A 469 18.74 3.47 -2.72
N PHE A 470 17.84 3.05 -3.58
CA PHE A 470 18.00 3.19 -5.02
C PHE A 470 16.68 3.67 -5.65
N PRO A 471 16.74 4.55 -6.66
CA PRO A 471 15.56 4.96 -7.42
C PRO A 471 15.13 3.84 -8.37
N LEU A 472 13.86 3.87 -8.77
CA LEU A 472 13.43 3.14 -9.94
C LEU A 472 14.15 3.70 -11.19
N PRO A 473 14.37 2.87 -12.23
CA PRO A 473 14.99 3.33 -13.45
C PRO A 473 14.17 4.46 -14.07
N THR A 474 14.86 5.50 -14.58
CA THR A 474 14.23 6.54 -15.40
C THR A 474 14.52 6.25 -16.85
N ILE A 475 13.50 5.93 -17.61
CA ILE A 475 13.60 5.78 -19.08
C ILE A 475 12.87 6.95 -19.69
N LYS A 476 13.56 7.73 -20.53
CA LYS A 476 12.91 8.79 -21.30
C LYS A 476 12.01 8.17 -22.37
N ALA A 477 10.83 8.73 -22.54
CA ALA A 477 9.93 8.32 -23.60
C ALA A 477 10.66 8.38 -24.96
N GLY A 478 10.73 7.24 -25.67
CA GLY A 478 11.42 7.12 -26.95
C GLY A 478 12.83 6.52 -26.91
N GLU A 479 13.40 6.21 -25.76
CA GLU A 479 14.64 5.43 -25.66
C GLU A 479 14.32 3.94 -25.83
N ASP A 480 14.48 3.42 -27.03
CA ASP A 480 14.56 1.97 -27.29
C ASP A 480 15.92 1.44 -26.81
N LEU A 481 16.02 1.17 -25.51
CA LEU A 481 17.16 0.42 -25.00
C LEU A 481 17.05 -1.01 -25.57
N ALA A 482 18.08 -1.43 -26.34
CA ALA A 482 18.25 -2.83 -26.69
C ALA A 482 18.42 -3.61 -25.38
N ILE A 483 17.41 -4.37 -24.99
CA ILE A 483 17.58 -5.36 -23.93
C ILE A 483 18.39 -6.48 -24.57
N ASP A 484 19.60 -6.67 -24.08
CA ASP A 484 20.36 -7.88 -24.37
C ASP A 484 19.64 -9.04 -23.67
N VAL A 485 18.77 -9.69 -24.42
CA VAL A 485 18.13 -10.94 -24.00
C VAL A 485 19.19 -12.02 -24.18
N GLY A 486 20.25 -11.92 -23.37
CA GLY A 486 21.26 -12.95 -23.31
C GLY A 486 20.61 -14.25 -22.87
N VAL A 487 20.40 -15.14 -23.82
CA VAL A 487 20.12 -16.55 -23.56
C VAL A 487 21.41 -17.18 -23.02
N GLU A 488 21.88 -16.72 -21.88
CA GLU A 488 22.84 -17.47 -21.09
C GLU A 488 22.02 -18.51 -20.33
N GLY A 489 21.96 -19.71 -20.92
CA GLY A 489 21.59 -20.93 -20.21
C GLY A 489 22.62 -21.20 -19.10
N GLY A 490 22.64 -20.38 -18.07
CA GLY A 490 23.32 -20.68 -16.82
C GLY A 490 22.65 -21.92 -16.22
N GLU A 491 23.44 -22.87 -15.72
CA GLU A 491 22.93 -23.96 -14.90
C GLU A 491 22.15 -23.35 -13.72
N ARG A 492 20.82 -23.35 -13.84
CA ARG A 492 19.94 -22.86 -12.79
C ARG A 492 20.03 -23.83 -11.62
N SER A 493 20.11 -23.30 -10.40
CA SER A 493 20.22 -24.09 -9.19
C SER A 493 19.07 -25.10 -9.09
N LYS A 494 19.35 -26.30 -8.63
CA LYS A 494 18.32 -27.30 -8.38
C LYS A 494 17.36 -26.78 -7.33
N ALA A 495 16.06 -27.04 -7.52
CA ALA A 495 15.01 -26.74 -6.54
C ALA A 495 15.43 -27.25 -5.16
N PHE A 496 15.38 -26.37 -4.13
CA PHE A 496 15.91 -26.69 -2.80
C PHE A 496 14.88 -27.43 -1.93
N SER A 497 13.73 -26.81 -1.67
CA SER A 497 12.69 -27.37 -0.79
C SER A 497 11.29 -27.15 -1.35
N GLY A 498 11.19 -26.51 -2.51
CA GLY A 498 9.95 -26.17 -3.16
C GLY A 498 9.38 -27.25 -4.08
N ASP A 499 8.45 -26.84 -4.90
CA ASP A 499 7.94 -27.64 -5.99
C ASP A 499 8.90 -27.64 -7.22
N CYS A 500 8.43 -28.08 -8.40
CA CYS A 500 9.31 -28.19 -9.58
C CYS A 500 9.52 -26.88 -10.35
N VAL A 501 9.16 -25.72 -9.78
CA VAL A 501 9.29 -24.41 -10.40
C VAL A 501 10.63 -23.78 -10.01
N ASN A 502 11.40 -23.32 -11.00
CA ASN A 502 12.75 -22.76 -10.77
C ASN A 502 12.85 -21.28 -11.19
N GLU A 503 11.76 -20.68 -11.65
CA GLU A 503 11.70 -19.35 -12.22
C GLU A 503 10.36 -18.74 -11.86
N PHE A 504 10.37 -17.48 -11.42
CA PHE A 504 9.14 -16.75 -11.16
C PHE A 504 8.63 -16.09 -12.44
N SER A 505 7.69 -16.72 -13.10
CA SER A 505 7.05 -16.19 -14.30
C SER A 505 5.67 -16.80 -14.51
N GLU A 506 4.85 -16.15 -15.36
CA GLU A 506 3.53 -16.64 -15.76
C GLU A 506 3.61 -18.04 -16.37
N ILE A 507 4.68 -18.29 -17.13
CA ILE A 507 4.88 -19.56 -17.85
C ILE A 507 5.35 -20.66 -16.91
N ALA A 508 6.26 -20.36 -15.99
CA ALA A 508 6.80 -21.35 -15.07
C ALA A 508 5.80 -21.72 -13.95
N ALA A 509 5.01 -20.76 -13.48
CA ALA A 509 4.01 -20.95 -12.43
C ALA A 509 2.92 -21.97 -12.79
N VAL A 510 2.67 -22.22 -14.08
CA VAL A 510 1.76 -23.30 -14.56
C VAL A 510 2.13 -24.68 -14.00
N ARG A 511 3.43 -24.91 -13.75
CA ARG A 511 3.95 -26.19 -13.25
C ARG A 511 3.94 -26.29 -11.73
N GLY A 512 3.57 -25.21 -11.04
CA GLY A 512 3.52 -25.18 -9.58
C GLY A 512 2.49 -26.12 -8.98
N CYS A 513 2.77 -26.61 -7.77
CA CYS A 513 1.93 -27.61 -7.09
C CYS A 513 0.54 -27.09 -6.70
N LEU A 514 0.35 -25.77 -6.63
CA LEU A 514 -0.96 -25.15 -6.35
C LEU A 514 -1.87 -25.15 -7.58
N GLY A 515 -1.32 -25.33 -8.80
CA GLY A 515 -2.08 -25.25 -10.03
C GLY A 515 -2.66 -23.85 -10.27
N ARG A 516 -3.88 -23.79 -10.82
CA ARG A 516 -4.62 -22.54 -11.03
C ARG A 516 -5.73 -22.41 -9.99
N PHE A 517 -5.78 -21.28 -9.30
CA PHE A 517 -6.71 -21.04 -8.19
C PHE A 517 -7.25 -19.61 -8.18
N PRO A 518 -8.44 -19.35 -7.60
CA PRO A 518 -8.98 -18.01 -7.46
C PRO A 518 -8.31 -17.23 -6.32
N GLY A 519 -8.19 -15.90 -6.46
CA GLY A 519 -7.58 -15.02 -5.46
C GLY A 519 -8.23 -15.11 -4.07
N SER A 520 -9.52 -15.45 -4.01
CA SER A 520 -10.23 -15.66 -2.74
C SER A 520 -9.68 -16.81 -1.88
N GLU A 521 -8.91 -17.74 -2.46
CA GLU A 521 -8.26 -18.84 -1.74
C GLU A 521 -6.87 -18.49 -1.22
N MET A 522 -6.29 -17.36 -1.64
CA MET A 522 -4.92 -16.97 -1.31
C MET A 522 -4.66 -16.98 0.20
N MET A 523 -5.52 -16.35 1.00
CA MET A 523 -5.36 -16.34 2.45
C MET A 523 -5.48 -17.73 3.09
N GLY A 524 -6.30 -18.61 2.50
CA GLY A 524 -6.40 -20.01 2.89
C GLY A 524 -5.10 -20.78 2.63
N ILE A 525 -4.50 -20.58 1.45
CA ILE A 525 -3.21 -21.17 1.07
C ILE A 525 -2.10 -20.69 2.03
N ILE A 526 -2.01 -19.38 2.29
CA ILE A 526 -1.03 -18.80 3.22
C ILE A 526 -1.18 -19.45 4.60
N LYS A 527 -2.38 -19.45 5.18
CA LYS A 527 -2.62 -20.04 6.52
C LYS A 527 -2.29 -21.53 6.57
N THR A 528 -2.63 -22.28 5.52
CA THR A 528 -2.31 -23.71 5.42
C THR A 528 -0.80 -23.93 5.38
N TYR A 529 -0.08 -23.17 4.56
CA TYR A 529 1.39 -23.26 4.46
C TYR A 529 2.09 -22.93 5.78
N LEU A 530 1.57 -21.95 6.50
CA LEU A 530 2.07 -21.58 7.82
C LEU A 530 1.62 -22.55 8.93
N ASN A 531 0.76 -23.52 8.64
CA ASN A 531 0.13 -24.39 9.65
C ASN A 531 -0.54 -23.57 10.78
N ILE A 532 -1.29 -22.55 10.40
CA ILE A 532 -2.14 -21.76 11.29
C ILE A 532 -3.54 -22.36 11.23
N LYS A 533 -4.10 -22.75 12.39
CA LYS A 533 -5.47 -23.26 12.45
C LYS A 533 -6.46 -22.19 11.99
N THR A 534 -7.30 -22.53 11.04
CA THR A 534 -8.43 -21.70 10.56
C THR A 534 -9.55 -21.65 11.58
#